data_7514c284cdfa1a08adbf96f3f5db68a9
#
_entry.id   7514c284cdfa1a08adbf96f3f5db68a9
#
_cell.length_a   1.000
_cell.length_b   1.000
_cell.length_c   1.000
_cell.angle_alpha   90.00
_cell.angle_beta   90.00
_cell.angle_gamma   90.00
#
_symmetry.space_group_name_H-M   'P 1'
#
loop_
_entity.id
_entity.type
_entity.pdbx_description
1 polymer ?
#
loop_
_entity_poly.entity_id
_entity_poly.type
_entity_poly.pdbx_seq_one_letter_code
_entity_poly.pdbx_strand_id
1 'polypeptide(L)'
;MVEAGKLGSDFEAMTVPEAELKRTDAGLIPQGEGWFVLNARDASWIRSEDRGQDTDFEGRQEWTDLGFRIQILSPGQRGLYHGERGQEDFLVVSGECVLVIEGEERNLKAWDFVHCPPWTKHTFIGTGDGPCVIVMAGSRAGGFEVVYAVDDAAAKHGASVLEETSSPDEAYSRFGEEKRSAYSEGWLPS
;
A
#
# COMPACT_ATOMS: atom_id res chain seq x y z
N MET A 1 -27.45 6.81 39.93
CA MET A 1 -26.80 8.09 39.54
C MET A 1 -25.33 7.82 39.46
N VAL A 2 -24.82 7.67 38.24
CA VAL A 2 -23.39 7.50 37.97
C VAL A 2 -22.84 8.90 37.77
N GLU A 3 -21.93 9.32 38.66
CA GLU A 3 -21.26 10.61 38.54
C GLU A 3 -20.52 10.70 37.21
N ALA A 4 -20.88 11.70 36.42
CA ALA A 4 -20.11 12.11 35.26
C ALA A 4 -18.77 12.68 35.79
N GLY A 5 -17.72 11.86 35.73
CA GLY A 5 -16.36 12.30 36.02
C GLY A 5 -16.01 13.48 35.12
N LYS A 6 -15.65 14.60 35.71
CA LYS A 6 -15.04 15.75 35.04
C LYS A 6 -13.84 15.25 34.26
N LEU A 7 -13.92 15.15 32.95
CA LEU A 7 -12.76 15.14 32.06
C LEU A 7 -12.08 16.50 32.28
N GLY A 8 -10.92 16.46 32.89
CA GLY A 8 -10.16 17.62 33.28
C GLY A 8 -9.84 18.53 32.10
N SER A 9 -9.81 19.81 32.39
CA SER A 9 -9.51 20.93 31.51
C SER A 9 -8.02 21.04 31.09
N ASP A 10 -7.34 19.92 30.93
CA ASP A 10 -5.90 19.87 30.62
C ASP A 10 -5.63 19.48 29.15
N PHE A 11 -6.62 19.62 28.28
CA PHE A 11 -6.35 19.83 26.86
C PHE A 11 -5.97 21.31 26.65
N GLU A 12 -4.87 21.77 27.28
CA GLU A 12 -4.14 22.87 26.68
C GLU A 12 -3.84 22.45 25.25
N ALA A 13 -4.25 23.27 24.30
CA ALA A 13 -4.19 22.99 22.87
C ALA A 13 -2.74 22.63 22.48
N MET A 14 -2.40 21.33 22.55
CA MET A 14 -1.17 20.81 21.96
C MET A 14 -1.29 21.01 20.47
N THR A 15 -0.71 22.10 19.97
CA THR A 15 -0.56 22.32 18.53
C THR A 15 0.43 21.32 17.99
N VAL A 16 -0.03 20.43 17.12
CA VAL A 16 0.85 19.55 16.36
C VAL A 16 1.58 20.41 15.32
N PRO A 17 2.91 20.41 15.27
CA PRO A 17 3.65 21.21 14.30
C PRO A 17 3.50 20.67 12.89
N GLU A 18 3.76 21.51 11.88
CA GLU A 18 3.91 21.06 10.49
C GLU A 18 5.27 20.39 10.30
N ALA A 19 5.28 19.21 9.67
CA ALA A 19 6.50 18.51 9.32
C ALA A 19 7.13 19.12 8.08
N GLU A 20 8.46 19.21 8.05
CA GLU A 20 9.21 19.68 6.89
C GLU A 20 9.11 18.67 5.75
N LEU A 21 8.91 19.14 4.51
CA LEU A 21 9.00 18.33 3.28
C LEU A 21 10.35 18.57 2.61
N LYS A 22 11.23 17.59 2.70
CA LYS A 22 12.54 17.62 2.06
C LYS A 22 12.46 17.25 0.58
N ARG A 23 12.94 18.12 -0.29
CA ARG A 23 13.06 17.82 -1.72
C ARG A 23 14.28 16.94 -1.99
N THR A 24 14.06 15.87 -2.77
CA THR A 24 15.09 14.97 -3.30
C THR A 24 14.94 14.82 -4.81
N ASP A 25 15.86 14.13 -5.46
CA ASP A 25 15.74 13.78 -6.89
C ASP A 25 14.56 12.84 -7.16
N ALA A 26 14.12 12.10 -6.14
CA ALA A 26 12.98 11.17 -6.20
C ALA A 26 11.64 11.78 -5.77
N GLY A 27 11.57 13.08 -5.47
CA GLY A 27 10.38 13.77 -5.00
C GLY A 27 10.50 14.29 -3.57
N LEU A 28 9.37 14.71 -2.98
CA LEU A 28 9.28 15.21 -1.62
C LEU A 28 9.16 14.06 -0.62
N ILE A 29 9.86 14.18 0.49
CA ILE A 29 9.85 13.21 1.59
C ILE A 29 9.61 13.96 2.90
N PRO A 30 8.62 13.56 3.73
CA PRO A 30 8.40 14.17 5.05
C PRO A 30 9.59 13.89 5.99
N GLN A 31 9.89 14.87 6.83
CA GLN A 31 10.95 14.82 7.84
C GLN A 31 10.38 15.15 9.22
N GLY A 32 10.57 14.25 10.14
CA GLY A 32 10.11 14.46 11.51
C GLY A 32 8.60 14.28 11.71
N GLU A 33 8.17 14.35 12.95
CA GLU A 33 6.77 14.22 13.35
C GLU A 33 6.00 15.49 13.08
N GLY A 34 4.75 15.35 12.72
CA GLY A 34 3.85 16.46 12.48
C GLY A 34 2.88 16.20 11.33
N TRP A 35 1.99 17.15 11.10
CA TRP A 35 1.10 17.09 9.94
C TRP A 35 1.79 17.68 8.70
N PHE A 36 1.39 17.25 7.54
CA PHE A 36 1.83 17.82 6.26
C PHE A 36 0.74 17.68 5.20
N VAL A 37 0.88 18.46 4.13
CA VAL A 37 0.06 18.35 2.91
C VAL A 37 1.02 18.09 1.75
N LEU A 38 0.82 16.97 1.06
CA LEU A 38 1.68 16.55 -0.03
C LEU A 38 0.83 16.06 -1.21
N ASN A 39 1.04 16.67 -2.38
CA ASN A 39 0.44 16.14 -3.60
C ASN A 39 1.17 14.84 -3.98
N ALA A 40 0.42 13.79 -4.28
CA ALA A 40 0.99 12.50 -4.67
C ALA A 40 1.94 12.59 -5.88
N ARG A 41 1.70 13.54 -6.80
CA ARG A 41 2.60 13.79 -7.94
C ARG A 41 3.94 14.39 -7.54
N ASP A 42 4.02 15.05 -6.38
CA ASP A 42 5.26 15.61 -5.84
C ASP A 42 5.96 14.65 -4.86
N ALA A 43 5.29 13.60 -4.41
CA ALA A 43 5.82 12.62 -3.48
C ALA A 43 6.99 11.82 -4.09
N SER A 44 7.80 11.23 -3.21
CA SER A 44 8.72 10.16 -3.60
C SER A 44 7.93 8.88 -3.87
N TRP A 45 8.35 8.16 -4.91
CA TRP A 45 7.78 6.88 -5.31
C TRP A 45 8.83 5.78 -5.22
N ILE A 46 8.37 4.55 -5.02
CA ILE A 46 9.17 3.33 -5.13
C ILE A 46 8.71 2.63 -6.40
N ARG A 47 9.64 2.35 -7.30
CA ARG A 47 9.36 1.72 -8.60
C ARG A 47 10.02 0.36 -8.71
N SER A 48 9.26 -0.62 -9.19
CA SER A 48 9.73 -1.95 -9.61
C SER A 48 9.17 -2.27 -11.01
N GLU A 49 9.93 -2.98 -11.82
CA GLU A 49 9.46 -3.45 -13.13
C GLU A 49 8.32 -4.46 -13.00
N ASP A 50 8.39 -5.32 -11.99
CA ASP A 50 7.42 -6.39 -11.78
C ASP A 50 6.23 -5.95 -10.90
N ARG A 51 6.50 -5.13 -9.87
CA ARG A 51 5.55 -4.79 -8.80
C ARG A 51 4.81 -3.47 -9.00
N GLY A 52 5.18 -2.72 -10.05
CA GLY A 52 4.60 -1.41 -10.31
C GLY A 52 5.23 -0.29 -9.51
N GLN A 53 4.43 0.69 -9.11
CA GLN A 53 4.88 1.89 -8.41
C GLN A 53 4.03 2.13 -7.17
N ASP A 54 4.69 2.47 -6.06
CA ASP A 54 4.05 2.80 -4.79
C ASP A 54 4.49 4.20 -4.31
N THR A 55 3.57 4.97 -3.74
CA THR A 55 3.94 6.22 -3.05
C THR A 55 4.67 5.90 -1.75
N ASP A 56 5.68 6.73 -1.43
CA ASP A 56 6.32 6.75 -0.12
C ASP A 56 5.91 8.03 0.63
N PHE A 57 4.78 7.96 1.35
CA PHE A 57 4.28 9.07 2.16
C PHE A 57 4.93 9.16 3.55
N GLU A 58 5.60 8.09 4.00
CA GLU A 58 6.17 8.02 5.34
C GLU A 58 7.62 8.50 5.39
N GLY A 59 8.34 8.35 4.29
CA GLY A 59 9.74 8.73 4.20
C GLY A 59 10.62 7.86 5.09
N ARG A 60 11.14 8.46 6.18
CA ARG A 60 11.99 7.76 7.15
C ARG A 60 11.26 7.39 8.44
N GLN A 61 10.01 7.76 8.55
CA GLN A 61 9.19 7.46 9.71
C GLN A 61 8.24 6.32 9.39
N GLU A 62 8.11 5.40 10.31
CA GLU A 62 7.07 4.38 10.24
C GLU A 62 5.84 4.90 11.01
N TRP A 63 4.71 4.98 10.34
CA TRP A 63 3.45 5.24 11.01
C TRP A 63 3.01 3.99 11.78
N THR A 64 2.65 4.16 13.04
CA THR A 64 2.43 3.03 13.96
C THR A 64 1.04 2.41 13.88
N ASP A 65 0.04 3.20 13.47
CA ASP A 65 -1.36 2.78 13.54
C ASP A 65 -1.92 2.37 12.18
N LEU A 66 -1.60 3.13 11.13
CA LEU A 66 -2.13 2.93 9.80
C LEU A 66 -1.06 3.21 8.75
N GLY A 67 -0.81 2.24 7.88
CA GLY A 67 -0.07 2.44 6.62
C GLY A 67 -1.02 2.96 5.54
N PHE A 68 -0.53 3.86 4.68
CA PHE A 68 -1.29 4.37 3.54
C PHE A 68 -0.39 4.56 2.33
N ARG A 69 -0.83 4.07 1.17
CA ARG A 69 -0.12 4.26 -0.10
C ARG A 69 -1.07 4.26 -1.29
N ILE A 70 -0.55 4.74 -2.40
CA ILE A 70 -1.17 4.59 -3.72
C ILE A 70 -0.29 3.65 -4.52
N GLN A 71 -0.85 2.55 -4.97
CA GLN A 71 -0.17 1.62 -5.87
C GLN A 71 -0.65 1.82 -7.31
N ILE A 72 0.27 1.70 -8.25
CA ILE A 72 -0.01 1.74 -9.68
C ILE A 72 0.51 0.46 -10.30
N LEU A 73 -0.38 -0.27 -10.95
CA LEU A 73 -0.07 -1.50 -11.66
C LEU A 73 -0.36 -1.34 -13.15
N SER A 74 0.67 -1.31 -13.98
CA SER A 74 0.50 -1.48 -15.42
C SER A 74 0.07 -2.91 -15.74
N PRO A 75 -0.53 -3.19 -16.92
CA PRO A 75 -0.90 -4.55 -17.30
C PRO A 75 0.26 -5.53 -17.14
N GLY A 76 0.03 -6.62 -16.39
CA GLY A 76 1.01 -7.66 -16.06
C GLY A 76 1.85 -7.40 -14.82
N GLN A 77 1.89 -6.19 -14.27
CA GLN A 77 2.53 -5.91 -12.98
C GLN A 77 1.66 -6.44 -11.82
N ARG A 78 2.30 -6.90 -10.76
CA ARG A 78 1.63 -7.62 -9.67
C ARG A 78 2.42 -7.65 -8.38
N GLY A 79 1.73 -7.79 -7.26
CA GLY A 79 2.32 -8.25 -6.01
C GLY A 79 2.44 -9.78 -5.96
N LEU A 80 2.82 -10.31 -4.81
CA LEU A 80 2.73 -11.74 -4.50
C LEU A 80 1.53 -12.02 -3.60
N TYR A 81 0.93 -13.18 -3.78
CA TYR A 81 -0.19 -13.65 -2.98
C TYR A 81 0.24 -13.87 -1.54
N HIS A 82 -0.37 -13.12 -0.64
CA HIS A 82 0.01 -13.09 0.77
C HIS A 82 -1.18 -12.72 1.66
N GLY A 83 -1.06 -13.03 2.94
CA GLY A 83 -1.93 -12.54 3.99
C GLY A 83 -1.13 -11.83 5.06
N GLU A 84 -1.62 -10.72 5.55
CA GLU A 84 -1.02 -9.92 6.61
C GLU A 84 -1.80 -10.01 7.92
N ARG A 85 -1.11 -9.77 9.04
CA ARG A 85 -1.74 -9.70 10.37
C ARG A 85 -2.75 -8.59 10.49
N GLY A 86 -2.50 -7.47 9.80
CA GLY A 86 -3.36 -6.30 9.80
C GLY A 86 -4.62 -6.49 8.95
N GLN A 87 -5.66 -5.73 9.26
CA GLN A 87 -6.74 -5.50 8.31
C GLN A 87 -6.20 -4.62 7.19
N GLU A 88 -6.62 -4.87 5.96
CA GLU A 88 -6.29 -4.06 4.80
C GLU A 88 -7.54 -3.69 4.01
N ASP A 89 -7.58 -2.46 3.54
CA ASP A 89 -8.67 -1.94 2.73
C ASP A 89 -8.12 -1.32 1.45
N PHE A 90 -8.80 -1.56 0.34
CA PHE A 90 -8.36 -1.15 -0.98
C PHE A 90 -9.48 -0.48 -1.76
N LEU A 91 -9.17 0.58 -2.48
CA LEU A 91 -10.08 1.24 -3.39
C LEU A 91 -9.42 1.40 -4.76
N VAL A 92 -9.97 0.78 -5.79
CA VAL A 92 -9.58 1.04 -7.17
C VAL A 92 -10.10 2.41 -7.56
N VAL A 93 -9.23 3.36 -7.89
CA VAL A 93 -9.66 4.72 -8.28
C VAL A 93 -9.65 4.95 -9.79
N SER A 94 -8.87 4.15 -10.53
CA SER A 94 -8.91 4.15 -12.00
C SER A 94 -8.31 2.87 -12.59
N GLY A 95 -8.62 2.57 -13.84
CA GLY A 95 -8.14 1.39 -14.54
C GLY A 95 -8.84 0.11 -14.10
N GLU A 96 -8.21 -1.02 -14.41
CA GLU A 96 -8.72 -2.37 -14.16
C GLU A 96 -7.62 -3.28 -13.63
N CYS A 97 -7.99 -4.20 -12.74
CA CYS A 97 -7.08 -5.23 -12.23
C CYS A 97 -7.84 -6.53 -11.96
N VAL A 98 -7.09 -7.62 -11.86
CA VAL A 98 -7.56 -8.87 -11.27
C VAL A 98 -7.11 -8.90 -9.82
N LEU A 99 -8.05 -9.16 -8.92
CA LEU A 99 -7.81 -9.54 -7.54
C LEU A 99 -7.86 -11.07 -7.45
N VAL A 100 -6.80 -11.69 -6.95
CA VAL A 100 -6.86 -13.06 -6.43
C VAL A 100 -7.04 -12.97 -4.93
N ILE A 101 -8.13 -13.50 -4.41
CA ILE A 101 -8.49 -13.48 -3.00
C ILE A 101 -9.02 -14.84 -2.57
N GLU A 102 -8.43 -15.42 -1.53
CA GLU A 102 -8.78 -16.74 -1.00
C GLU A 102 -8.92 -17.83 -2.10
N GLY A 103 -7.99 -17.81 -3.08
CA GLY A 103 -7.94 -18.75 -4.20
C GLY A 103 -8.92 -18.46 -5.34
N GLU A 104 -9.70 -17.39 -5.27
CA GLU A 104 -10.67 -17.00 -6.29
C GLU A 104 -10.26 -15.72 -7.02
N GLU A 105 -10.52 -15.66 -8.33
CA GLU A 105 -10.28 -14.47 -9.14
C GLU A 105 -11.51 -13.55 -9.18
N ARG A 106 -11.28 -12.24 -9.07
CA ARG A 106 -12.28 -11.18 -9.21
C ARG A 106 -11.75 -10.09 -10.13
N ASN A 107 -12.47 -9.75 -11.18
CA ASN A 107 -12.17 -8.57 -12.00
C ASN A 107 -12.65 -7.32 -11.26
N LEU A 108 -11.77 -6.37 -11.08
CA LEU A 108 -12.06 -5.08 -10.44
C LEU A 108 -11.86 -3.95 -11.43
N LYS A 109 -12.63 -2.89 -11.22
CA LYS A 109 -12.59 -1.65 -11.99
C LYS A 109 -12.72 -0.44 -11.05
N ALA A 110 -12.58 0.75 -11.60
CA ALA A 110 -12.73 1.99 -10.84
C ALA A 110 -13.99 1.99 -9.95
N TRP A 111 -13.77 2.38 -8.68
CA TRP A 111 -14.73 2.46 -7.57
C TRP A 111 -15.11 1.14 -6.91
N ASP A 112 -14.49 0.02 -7.29
CA ASP A 112 -14.60 -1.21 -6.52
C ASP A 112 -13.77 -1.10 -5.24
N PHE A 113 -14.40 -1.44 -4.11
CA PHE A 113 -13.79 -1.45 -2.79
C PHE A 113 -13.61 -2.89 -2.30
N VAL A 114 -12.46 -3.17 -1.72
CA VAL A 114 -12.12 -4.48 -1.15
C VAL A 114 -11.79 -4.31 0.32
N HIS A 115 -12.41 -5.13 1.16
CA HIS A 115 -12.11 -5.22 2.58
C HIS A 115 -11.52 -6.58 2.90
N CYS A 116 -10.32 -6.59 3.44
CA CYS A 116 -9.59 -7.79 3.85
C CYS A 116 -9.42 -7.79 5.38
N PRO A 117 -10.21 -8.58 6.13
CA PRO A 117 -9.90 -8.87 7.52
C PRO A 117 -8.49 -9.42 7.69
N PRO A 118 -7.93 -9.42 8.91
CA PRO A 118 -6.63 -10.02 9.19
C PRO A 118 -6.45 -11.41 8.57
N TRP A 119 -5.29 -11.63 7.95
CA TRP A 119 -4.89 -12.90 7.31
C TRP A 119 -5.66 -13.29 6.04
N THR A 120 -6.52 -12.44 5.51
CA THR A 120 -7.12 -12.67 4.18
C THR A 120 -6.03 -12.68 3.11
N LYS A 121 -5.85 -13.81 2.46
CA LYS A 121 -4.82 -13.94 1.41
C LYS A 121 -5.28 -13.33 0.12
N HIS A 122 -4.48 -12.43 -0.43
CA HIS A 122 -4.83 -11.70 -1.65
C HIS A 122 -3.59 -11.23 -2.43
N THR A 123 -3.82 -10.83 -3.67
CA THR A 123 -2.89 -10.05 -4.51
C THR A 123 -3.63 -9.37 -5.63
N PHE A 124 -3.04 -8.29 -6.17
CA PHE A 124 -3.57 -7.55 -7.31
C PHE A 124 -2.65 -7.71 -8.53
N ILE A 125 -3.25 -7.83 -9.70
CA ILE A 125 -2.58 -7.92 -10.99
C ILE A 125 -3.17 -6.85 -11.92
N GLY A 126 -2.35 -5.94 -12.42
CA GLY A 126 -2.77 -4.93 -13.39
C GLY A 126 -3.26 -5.58 -14.69
N THR A 127 -4.39 -5.12 -15.21
CA THR A 127 -5.00 -5.61 -16.45
C THR A 127 -5.55 -4.44 -17.29
N GLY A 128 -6.29 -4.73 -18.34
CA GLY A 128 -6.85 -3.69 -19.22
C GLY A 128 -5.81 -3.04 -20.12
N ASP A 129 -6.13 -1.84 -20.64
CA ASP A 129 -5.32 -1.14 -21.64
C ASP A 129 -4.38 -0.07 -21.03
N GLY A 130 -4.41 0.10 -19.71
CA GLY A 130 -3.63 1.13 -19.00
C GLY A 130 -3.40 0.80 -17.53
N PRO A 131 -2.76 1.72 -16.79
CA PRO A 131 -2.46 1.49 -15.38
C PRO A 131 -3.73 1.46 -14.52
N CYS A 132 -3.77 0.49 -13.61
CA CYS A 132 -4.72 0.45 -12.50
C CYS A 132 -4.13 1.21 -11.32
N VAL A 133 -4.91 2.10 -10.73
CA VAL A 133 -4.53 2.89 -9.55
C VAL A 133 -5.36 2.43 -8.37
N ILE A 134 -4.68 2.00 -7.31
CA ILE A 134 -5.29 1.45 -6.11
C ILE A 134 -4.82 2.26 -4.91
N VAL A 135 -5.76 2.78 -4.14
CA VAL A 135 -5.50 3.35 -2.81
C VAL A 135 -5.54 2.22 -1.79
N MET A 136 -4.53 2.13 -0.96
CA MET A 136 -4.35 1.07 0.03
C MET A 136 -4.20 1.66 1.42
N ALA A 137 -4.91 1.08 2.38
CA ALA A 137 -4.80 1.38 3.80
C ALA A 137 -4.69 0.08 4.58
N GLY A 138 -3.67 -0.04 5.43
CA GLY A 138 -3.45 -1.24 6.23
C GLY A 138 -3.19 -0.92 7.69
N SER A 139 -3.80 -1.66 8.59
CA SER A 139 -3.56 -1.54 10.03
C SER A 139 -2.16 -2.07 10.37
N ARG A 140 -1.44 -1.34 11.21
CA ARG A 140 -0.14 -1.75 11.78
C ARG A 140 -0.22 -2.12 13.25
N ALA A 141 -1.42 -2.16 13.81
CA ALA A 141 -1.65 -2.54 15.20
C ALA A 141 -1.12 -3.95 15.46
N GLY A 142 -0.21 -4.07 16.42
CA GLY A 142 0.40 -5.35 16.79
C GLY A 142 1.64 -5.75 15.99
N GLY A 143 2.14 -4.86 15.13
CA GLY A 143 3.35 -5.08 14.31
C GLY A 143 3.07 -5.74 12.95
N PHE A 144 4.09 -5.77 12.11
CA PHE A 144 4.02 -6.37 10.78
C PHE A 144 4.32 -7.87 10.85
N GLU A 145 3.39 -8.67 10.38
CA GLU A 145 3.56 -10.10 10.12
C GLU A 145 2.91 -10.43 8.78
N VAL A 146 3.57 -11.22 7.97
CA VAL A 146 3.11 -11.60 6.63
C VAL A 146 3.40 -13.07 6.35
N VAL A 147 2.55 -13.70 5.56
CA VAL A 147 2.78 -15.04 5.00
C VAL A 147 2.51 -14.99 3.51
N TYR A 148 3.53 -15.26 2.71
CA TYR A 148 3.41 -15.48 1.27
C TYR A 148 3.07 -16.94 1.04
N ALA A 149 1.94 -17.18 0.40
CA ALA A 149 1.38 -18.53 0.25
C ALA A 149 1.44 -19.02 -1.20
N VAL A 150 1.46 -20.34 -1.36
CA VAL A 150 1.28 -21.01 -2.65
C VAL A 150 -0.19 -21.04 -2.98
N ASP A 151 -0.54 -20.62 -4.20
CA ASP A 151 -1.92 -20.61 -4.69
C ASP A 151 -1.97 -20.81 -6.21
N ASP A 152 -2.86 -21.67 -6.69
CA ASP A 152 -2.97 -22.03 -8.11
C ASP A 152 -3.55 -20.89 -8.96
N ALA A 153 -4.47 -20.09 -8.43
CA ALA A 153 -5.03 -18.95 -9.14
C ALA A 153 -3.98 -17.86 -9.28
N ALA A 154 -3.27 -17.51 -8.20
CA ALA A 154 -2.17 -16.55 -8.23
C ALA A 154 -1.02 -17.03 -9.13
N ALA A 155 -0.73 -18.33 -9.18
CA ALA A 155 0.32 -18.90 -10.02
C ALA A 155 0.09 -18.67 -11.51
N LYS A 156 -1.16 -18.66 -12.00
CA LYS A 156 -1.49 -18.35 -13.40
C LYS A 156 -1.00 -16.97 -13.84
N HIS A 157 -0.90 -16.04 -12.88
CA HIS A 157 -0.44 -14.67 -13.09
C HIS A 157 1.03 -14.47 -12.68
N GLY A 158 1.73 -15.54 -12.27
CA GLY A 158 3.09 -15.45 -11.72
C GLY A 158 3.16 -14.74 -10.37
N ALA A 159 2.04 -14.66 -9.65
CA ALA A 159 1.88 -13.97 -8.36
C ALA A 159 1.94 -14.91 -7.14
N SER A 160 2.21 -16.20 -7.32
CA SER A 160 2.38 -17.18 -6.24
C SER A 160 3.86 -17.41 -5.95
N VAL A 161 4.22 -17.66 -4.71
CA VAL A 161 5.55 -18.20 -4.36
C VAL A 161 5.63 -19.70 -4.69
N LEU A 162 6.83 -20.26 -4.73
CA LEU A 162 7.04 -21.70 -4.96
C LEU A 162 6.92 -22.51 -3.66
N GLU A 163 7.30 -21.91 -2.54
CA GLU A 163 7.19 -22.44 -1.20
C GLU A 163 6.69 -21.33 -0.27
N GLU A 164 5.87 -21.69 0.70
CA GLU A 164 5.35 -20.73 1.68
C GLU A 164 6.51 -20.15 2.51
N THR A 165 6.52 -18.83 2.69
CA THR A 165 7.52 -18.13 3.49
C THR A 165 6.94 -16.89 4.16
N SER A 166 7.48 -16.51 5.31
CA SER A 166 7.21 -15.22 5.97
C SER A 166 8.30 -14.17 5.71
N SER A 167 9.31 -14.51 4.89
CA SER A 167 10.39 -13.60 4.52
C SER A 167 10.07 -12.86 3.22
N PRO A 168 9.88 -11.52 3.24
CA PRO A 168 9.72 -10.74 2.01
C PRO A 168 10.90 -10.90 1.05
N ASP A 169 12.14 -10.96 1.56
CA ASP A 169 13.36 -11.10 0.75
C ASP A 169 13.38 -12.42 -0.02
N GLU A 170 12.96 -13.52 0.61
CA GLU A 170 12.84 -14.82 -0.05
C GLU A 170 11.70 -14.80 -1.09
N ALA A 171 10.54 -14.30 -0.71
CA ALA A 171 9.36 -14.25 -1.58
C ALA A 171 9.66 -13.48 -2.87
N TYR A 172 10.25 -12.28 -2.75
CA TYR A 172 10.53 -11.39 -3.87
C TYR A 172 11.90 -11.59 -4.51
N SER A 173 12.68 -12.61 -4.12
CA SER A 173 14.05 -12.85 -4.62
C SER A 173 14.16 -12.96 -6.14
N ARG A 174 13.08 -13.30 -6.84
CA ARG A 174 13.01 -13.41 -8.31
C ARG A 174 12.54 -12.13 -9.02
N PHE A 175 12.11 -11.12 -8.28
CA PHE A 175 11.68 -9.84 -8.83
C PHE A 175 12.84 -8.87 -8.94
N GLY A 176 12.72 -7.91 -9.86
CA GLY A 176 13.71 -6.85 -10.01
C GLY A 176 13.78 -5.93 -8.79
N GLU A 177 14.93 -5.25 -8.67
CA GLU A 177 15.17 -4.31 -7.57
C GLU A 177 14.16 -3.15 -7.56
N GLU A 178 13.78 -2.74 -6.37
CA GLU A 178 13.03 -1.51 -6.15
C GLU A 178 13.96 -0.30 -6.14
N LYS A 179 13.51 0.79 -6.77
CA LYS A 179 14.26 2.04 -6.83
C LYS A 179 13.35 3.22 -6.50
N ARG A 180 13.87 4.17 -5.71
CA ARG A 180 13.21 5.45 -5.52
C ARG A 180 13.22 6.24 -6.83
N SER A 181 12.10 6.87 -7.16
CA SER A 181 11.93 7.69 -8.35
C SER A 181 10.97 8.85 -8.10
N ALA A 182 11.08 9.89 -8.91
CA ALA A 182 10.04 10.89 -9.02
C ALA A 182 8.80 10.31 -9.75
N TYR A 183 7.66 10.97 -9.56
CA TYR A 183 6.46 10.71 -10.33
C TYR A 183 6.72 10.85 -11.84
N SER A 184 6.04 10.04 -12.63
CA SER A 184 6.02 10.17 -14.09
C SER A 184 4.59 10.42 -14.58
N GLU A 185 4.46 11.30 -15.59
CA GLU A 185 3.16 11.58 -16.20
C GLU A 185 2.48 10.30 -16.71
N GLY A 186 1.16 10.24 -16.53
CA GLY A 186 0.33 9.11 -16.94
C GLY A 186 0.19 8.02 -15.87
N TRP A 187 0.87 8.12 -14.73
CA TRP A 187 0.67 7.16 -13.63
C TRP A 187 -0.66 7.38 -12.91
N LEU A 188 -1.00 8.62 -12.60
CA LEU A 188 -2.26 8.96 -11.96
C LEU A 188 -3.24 9.56 -12.97
N PRO A 189 -4.55 9.36 -12.79
CA PRO A 189 -5.56 10.02 -13.62
C PRO A 189 -5.48 11.54 -13.48
N SER A 190 -5.91 12.25 -14.53
CA SER A 190 -5.97 13.72 -14.57
C SER A 190 -7.06 14.28 -13.65
#